data_71d71c92d268881126cf8c1799479b40
#
_entry.id   71d71c92d268881126cf8c1799479b40
#
_cell.length_a   1.000
_cell.length_b   1.000
_cell.length_c   1.000
_cell.angle_alpha   90.00
_cell.angle_beta   90.00
_cell.angle_gamma   90.00
#
_symmetry.space_group_name_H-M   'P 1'
#
loop_
_entity.id
_entity.type
_entity.pdbx_description
1 polymer ?
#
loop_
_entity_poly.entity_id
_entity_poly.type
_entity_poly.pdbx_seq_one_letter_code
_entity_poly.pdbx_strand_id
1 'polypeptide(L)'
;MGLATVSFLDFNQVVFDIRIKAIKELKLMKELAENSCLRPIDRNGKLLCPVPDTSTLEEAEVKMGSSVGLCLGKPPTSSQLFLFFALETDIHPGAEMEVIVEETLSVRDCLKIMLQKSGQQGEMWHLRKMDWCYEAGEPLCEEDATLKELMIRSGDTLLLTEGKLPPSGHLKMPIWWYQPARLSGHREGWDRLNCAFSQGSIWRDAPTQGAPGPEPAEVSLLYLGDVEISEEATLVELKSQAMALPSASKLAVQSTALLRVWTVESKRPSRLLRTNWRQLKEYRLGRRAELCLELLQKEEDLGPRDVLLRTQLRIPGERAYSVATDLVWDTTRGWTAGSLRQRVADVYSLPVEKIEIAKYFPEKFEWLPISSWNQQVAKRKKKKNQDTLQGGPYYLKDGDTIGIKNLLFDDNDDFSTIRDDIGKENQKRLAQEKKKSREVQRAQSSDVFSNAGMPTRPRGPEASLSIHVASFR
;
A
#
# COMPACT_ATOMS: atom_id res chain seq x y z
N MET A 1 27.63 27.72 -17.19
CA MET A 1 27.07 26.56 -17.93
C MET A 1 27.31 26.76 -19.41
N GLY A 2 27.95 25.80 -20.10
CA GLY A 2 28.08 25.81 -21.54
C GLY A 2 27.04 24.87 -22.15
N LEU A 3 26.37 25.29 -23.22
CA LEU A 3 25.47 24.44 -24.00
C LEU A 3 26.16 24.19 -25.36
N ALA A 4 26.28 22.93 -25.73
CA ALA A 4 26.71 22.55 -27.07
C ALA A 4 25.66 21.60 -27.67
N THR A 5 25.42 21.75 -28.97
CA THR A 5 24.59 20.84 -29.73
C THR A 5 25.49 19.94 -30.56
N VAL A 6 25.48 18.66 -30.29
CA VAL A 6 26.24 17.66 -31.05
C VAL A 6 25.26 16.89 -31.94
N SER A 7 25.51 16.96 -33.25
CA SER A 7 24.73 16.15 -34.22
C SER A 7 25.41 14.81 -34.41
N PHE A 8 24.59 13.75 -34.45
CA PHE A 8 25.03 12.41 -34.79
C PHE A 8 24.09 11.81 -35.86
N LEU A 9 24.67 10.98 -36.69
CA LEU A 9 23.97 10.40 -37.84
C LEU A 9 23.45 8.96 -37.59
N ASP A 10 24.00 8.32 -36.58
CA ASP A 10 23.73 6.89 -36.30
C ASP A 10 23.60 6.60 -34.80
N PHE A 11 22.56 5.90 -34.42
CA PHE A 11 22.34 5.42 -33.04
C PHE A 11 23.34 4.33 -32.63
N ASN A 12 24.02 3.71 -33.58
CA ASN A 12 25.08 2.75 -33.31
C ASN A 12 26.41 3.40 -32.91
N GLN A 13 26.49 4.75 -32.89
CA GLN A 13 27.69 5.42 -32.41
C GLN A 13 27.95 5.11 -30.95
N VAL A 14 29.23 4.89 -30.63
CA VAL A 14 29.68 4.61 -29.28
C VAL A 14 29.69 5.89 -28.46
N VAL A 15 29.22 5.82 -27.22
CA VAL A 15 29.14 6.96 -26.29
C VAL A 15 30.48 7.66 -26.11
N PHE A 16 31.60 6.92 -26.13
CA PHE A 16 32.94 7.47 -26.09
C PHE A 16 33.20 8.54 -27.17
N ASP A 17 32.84 8.24 -28.43
CA ASP A 17 33.06 9.17 -29.54
C ASP A 17 32.28 10.47 -29.39
N ILE A 18 31.07 10.36 -28.90
CA ILE A 18 30.20 11.50 -28.64
C ILE A 18 30.74 12.35 -27.50
N ARG A 19 31.23 11.71 -26.43
CA ARG A 19 31.87 12.40 -25.32
C ARG A 19 33.08 13.18 -25.76
N ILE A 20 33.96 12.56 -26.54
CA ILE A 20 35.16 13.23 -27.09
C ILE A 20 34.78 14.38 -28.03
N LYS A 21 33.76 14.18 -28.86
CA LYS A 21 33.26 15.26 -29.75
C LYS A 21 32.70 16.43 -28.93
N ALA A 22 31.91 16.15 -27.88
CA ALA A 22 31.41 17.17 -27.00
C ALA A 22 32.48 17.97 -26.29
N ILE A 23 33.55 17.33 -25.80
CA ILE A 23 34.70 17.98 -25.17
C ILE A 23 35.39 18.90 -26.15
N LYS A 24 35.58 18.49 -27.42
CA LYS A 24 36.18 19.33 -28.47
C LYS A 24 35.32 20.55 -28.80
N GLU A 25 34.02 20.35 -28.97
CA GLU A 25 33.08 21.45 -29.27
C GLU A 25 33.01 22.48 -28.14
N LEU A 26 33.03 21.99 -26.90
CA LEU A 26 33.03 22.84 -25.71
C LEU A 26 34.41 23.45 -25.40
N LYS A 27 35.45 23.11 -26.16
CA LYS A 27 36.84 23.57 -25.98
C LYS A 27 37.36 23.33 -24.56
N LEU A 28 37.04 22.21 -23.96
CA LEU A 28 37.46 21.84 -22.62
C LEU A 28 38.89 21.28 -22.65
N MET A 29 39.59 21.38 -21.50
CA MET A 29 40.97 20.89 -21.36
C MET A 29 41.01 19.36 -21.53
N LYS A 30 42.12 18.85 -22.10
CA LYS A 30 42.31 17.42 -22.35
C LYS A 30 42.27 16.57 -21.08
N GLU A 31 42.68 17.08 -19.94
CA GLU A 31 42.64 16.42 -18.64
C GLU A 31 41.21 16.07 -18.21
N LEU A 32 40.22 16.87 -18.63
CA LEU A 32 38.81 16.60 -18.38
C LEU A 32 38.29 15.47 -19.26
N ALA A 33 38.91 15.18 -20.39
CA ALA A 33 38.53 14.10 -21.28
C ALA A 33 38.69 12.72 -20.61
N GLU A 34 39.71 12.55 -19.79
CA GLU A 34 40.00 11.30 -19.09
C GLU A 34 39.15 11.09 -17.83
N ASN A 35 38.60 12.18 -17.31
CA ASN A 35 37.88 12.19 -16.03
C ASN A 35 36.44 12.77 -16.13
N SER A 36 35.77 12.48 -17.23
CA SER A 36 34.40 12.90 -17.47
C SER A 36 33.56 11.74 -17.96
N CYS A 37 32.24 11.84 -17.76
CA CYS A 37 31.24 10.90 -18.25
C CYS A 37 30.02 11.63 -18.82
N LEU A 38 29.29 10.95 -19.70
CA LEU A 38 27.99 11.43 -20.19
C LEU A 38 26.88 10.86 -19.32
N ARG A 39 25.93 11.72 -18.93
CA ARG A 39 24.75 11.36 -18.14
C ARG A 39 23.51 11.88 -18.83
N PRO A 40 22.52 11.01 -19.14
CA PRO A 40 21.23 11.47 -19.63
C PRO A 40 20.56 12.37 -18.57
N ILE A 41 19.79 13.34 -19.06
CA ILE A 41 19.02 14.25 -18.22
C ILE A 41 17.54 13.88 -18.40
N ASP A 42 16.84 13.65 -17.32
CA ASP A 42 15.40 13.38 -17.36
C ASP A 42 14.59 14.65 -17.70
N ARG A 43 13.28 14.49 -17.82
CA ARG A 43 12.36 15.61 -18.12
C ARG A 43 12.30 16.68 -17.04
N ASN A 44 12.73 16.36 -15.82
CA ASN A 44 12.75 17.25 -14.66
C ASN A 44 14.12 17.94 -14.49
N GLY A 45 15.07 17.68 -15.39
CA GLY A 45 16.42 18.20 -15.29
C GLY A 45 17.36 17.43 -14.37
N LYS A 46 16.92 16.26 -13.85
CA LYS A 46 17.76 15.39 -13.00
C LYS A 46 18.73 14.58 -13.86
N LEU A 47 20.00 14.55 -13.44
CA LEU A 47 21.02 13.70 -14.06
C LEU A 47 20.75 12.22 -13.70
N LEU A 48 20.64 11.39 -14.70
CA LEU A 48 20.53 9.94 -14.57
C LEU A 48 21.89 9.29 -14.43
N CYS A 49 21.95 7.97 -14.49
CA CYS A 49 23.21 7.22 -14.39
C CYS A 49 24.18 7.61 -15.50
N PRO A 50 25.50 7.61 -15.22
CA PRO A 50 26.51 7.71 -16.26
C PRO A 50 26.38 6.53 -17.24
N VAL A 51 26.51 6.82 -18.52
CA VAL A 51 26.49 5.81 -19.55
C VAL A 51 27.91 5.28 -19.74
N PRO A 52 28.11 3.95 -19.80
CA PRO A 52 29.41 3.38 -20.12
C PRO A 52 29.92 3.85 -21.49
N ASP A 53 31.19 4.19 -21.59
CA ASP A 53 31.81 4.63 -22.83
C ASP A 53 31.73 3.60 -23.96
N THR A 54 31.63 2.32 -23.62
CA THR A 54 31.57 1.21 -24.56
C THR A 54 30.15 0.95 -25.13
N SER A 55 29.14 1.55 -24.54
CA SER A 55 27.75 1.40 -24.97
C SER A 55 27.46 2.23 -26.22
N THR A 56 26.51 1.76 -27.03
CA THR A 56 25.95 2.55 -28.12
C THR A 56 24.88 3.51 -27.57
N LEU A 57 24.48 4.50 -28.37
CA LEU A 57 23.38 5.40 -27.99
C LEU A 57 22.05 4.67 -27.86
N GLU A 58 21.85 3.62 -28.63
CA GLU A 58 20.65 2.79 -28.59
C GLU A 58 20.58 2.00 -27.26
N GLU A 59 21.69 1.34 -26.87
CA GLU A 59 21.81 0.63 -25.60
C GLU A 59 21.68 1.59 -24.39
N ALA A 60 22.13 2.84 -24.55
CA ALA A 60 22.00 3.89 -23.57
C ALA A 60 20.59 4.52 -23.51
N GLU A 61 19.65 4.04 -24.32
CA GLU A 61 18.30 4.60 -24.47
C GLU A 61 18.27 6.11 -24.78
N VAL A 62 19.34 6.65 -25.36
CA VAL A 62 19.43 8.06 -25.73
C VAL A 62 18.68 8.26 -27.05
N LYS A 63 17.52 8.88 -26.97
CA LYS A 63 16.62 9.12 -28.09
C LYS A 63 16.86 10.48 -28.75
N MET A 64 16.34 10.65 -29.95
CA MET A 64 16.35 11.93 -30.66
C MET A 64 15.74 13.04 -29.77
N GLY A 65 16.46 14.14 -29.61
CA GLY A 65 16.04 15.25 -28.74
C GLY A 65 16.31 15.07 -27.26
N SER A 66 16.97 13.97 -26.84
CA SER A 66 17.43 13.82 -25.46
C SER A 66 18.46 14.88 -25.09
N SER A 67 18.43 15.29 -23.83
CA SER A 67 19.50 16.15 -23.25
C SER A 67 20.47 15.26 -22.47
N VAL A 68 21.75 15.53 -22.60
CA VAL A 68 22.82 14.80 -21.93
C VAL A 68 23.75 15.80 -21.22
N GLY A 69 24.12 15.50 -19.98
CA GLY A 69 25.09 16.26 -19.21
C GLY A 69 26.46 15.66 -19.33
N LEU A 70 27.48 16.50 -19.59
CA LEU A 70 28.89 16.14 -19.42
C LEU A 70 29.28 16.43 -17.98
N CYS A 71 29.62 15.39 -17.22
CA CYS A 71 29.87 15.46 -15.78
C CYS A 71 31.31 15.04 -15.48
N LEU A 72 31.85 15.50 -14.34
CA LEU A 72 33.10 14.98 -13.80
C LEU A 72 32.90 13.57 -13.24
N GLY A 73 33.91 12.75 -13.37
CA GLY A 73 33.95 11.36 -12.90
C GLY A 73 34.13 10.38 -14.06
N LYS A 74 34.70 9.24 -13.76
CA LYS A 74 34.85 8.18 -14.76
C LYS A 74 33.52 7.45 -14.95
N PRO A 75 33.14 7.02 -16.16
CA PRO A 75 32.00 6.18 -16.37
C PRO A 75 32.21 4.82 -15.67
N PRO A 76 31.14 4.15 -15.19
CA PRO A 76 31.27 2.83 -14.62
C PRO A 76 31.71 1.84 -15.70
N THR A 77 32.50 0.84 -15.32
CA THR A 77 32.84 -0.29 -16.18
C THR A 77 31.67 -1.26 -16.29
N SER A 78 31.77 -2.25 -17.17
CA SER A 78 30.71 -3.28 -17.35
C SER A 78 30.46 -4.14 -16.10
N SER A 79 31.42 -4.20 -15.18
CA SER A 79 31.29 -4.92 -13.89
C SER A 79 30.84 -4.03 -12.74
N GLN A 80 30.67 -2.74 -12.98
CA GLN A 80 30.34 -1.77 -11.95
C GLN A 80 28.91 -1.27 -12.06
N LEU A 81 28.31 -1.02 -10.91
CA LEU A 81 27.00 -0.42 -10.77
C LEU A 81 27.16 1.03 -10.28
N PHE A 82 26.41 1.93 -10.90
CA PHE A 82 26.21 3.27 -10.41
C PHE A 82 24.91 3.31 -9.61
N LEU A 83 24.99 3.55 -8.31
CA LEU A 83 23.84 3.52 -7.41
C LEU A 83 23.62 4.90 -6.79
N PHE A 84 22.36 5.20 -6.56
CA PHE A 84 21.94 6.27 -5.67
C PHE A 84 21.69 5.72 -4.27
N PHE A 85 21.93 6.52 -3.25
CA PHE A 85 21.54 6.17 -1.89
C PHE A 85 21.18 7.40 -1.06
N ALA A 86 20.27 7.21 -0.09
CA ALA A 86 19.82 8.26 0.82
C ALA A 86 19.52 7.65 2.20
N LEU A 87 19.44 8.51 3.21
CA LEU A 87 18.88 8.10 4.51
C LEU A 87 17.37 7.97 4.41
N GLU A 88 16.79 6.94 5.00
CA GLU A 88 15.32 6.78 5.01
C GLU A 88 14.60 7.96 5.68
N THR A 89 15.25 8.61 6.64
CA THR A 89 14.74 9.80 7.34
C THR A 89 14.83 11.08 6.51
N ASP A 90 15.59 11.08 5.41
CA ASP A 90 15.91 12.29 4.62
C ASP A 90 15.66 12.04 3.13
N ILE A 91 14.46 11.56 2.80
CA ILE A 91 14.06 11.31 1.41
C ILE A 91 13.54 12.61 0.80
N HIS A 92 14.46 13.47 0.35
CA HIS A 92 14.12 14.68 -0.39
C HIS A 92 14.72 14.64 -1.80
N PRO A 93 14.05 15.19 -2.82
CA PRO A 93 14.67 15.35 -4.13
C PRO A 93 15.98 16.15 -4.01
N GLY A 94 17.10 15.50 -4.32
CA GLY A 94 18.42 16.09 -4.24
C GLY A 94 19.26 15.75 -2.99
N ALA A 95 18.72 15.04 -2.02
CA ALA A 95 19.47 14.46 -0.88
C ALA A 95 20.19 13.16 -1.25
N GLU A 96 19.95 12.62 -2.43
CA GLU A 96 20.55 11.37 -2.89
C GLU A 96 22.05 11.56 -3.12
N MET A 97 22.82 10.68 -2.53
CA MET A 97 24.26 10.53 -2.76
C MET A 97 24.54 9.49 -3.84
N GLU A 98 25.68 9.60 -4.51
CA GLU A 98 26.04 8.72 -5.62
C GLU A 98 27.22 7.83 -5.23
N VAL A 99 27.20 6.58 -5.67
CA VAL A 99 28.29 5.63 -5.44
C VAL A 99 28.47 4.70 -6.65
N ILE A 100 29.74 4.40 -6.98
CA ILE A 100 30.08 3.34 -7.95
C ILE A 100 30.66 2.18 -7.15
N VAL A 101 30.12 1.00 -7.35
CA VAL A 101 30.52 -0.23 -6.69
C VAL A 101 30.58 -1.39 -7.68
N GLU A 102 31.36 -2.43 -7.38
CA GLU A 102 31.36 -3.64 -8.19
C GLU A 102 30.04 -4.43 -8.02
N GLU A 103 29.50 -5.02 -9.08
CA GLU A 103 28.28 -5.83 -9.03
C GLU A 103 28.41 -7.06 -8.14
N THR A 104 29.64 -7.55 -7.95
CA THR A 104 29.99 -8.69 -7.11
C THR A 104 30.17 -8.34 -5.63
N LEU A 105 30.04 -7.05 -5.28
CA LEU A 105 30.16 -6.60 -3.89
C LEU A 105 29.01 -7.16 -3.05
N SER A 106 29.32 -7.59 -1.82
CA SER A 106 28.29 -8.02 -0.87
C SER A 106 27.45 -6.85 -0.35
N VAL A 107 26.20 -7.13 0.06
CA VAL A 107 25.34 -6.11 0.69
C VAL A 107 26.04 -5.48 1.90
N ARG A 108 26.70 -6.31 2.72
CA ARG A 108 27.45 -5.87 3.92
C ARG A 108 28.54 -4.86 3.57
N ASP A 109 29.33 -5.12 2.53
CA ASP A 109 30.41 -4.25 2.16
C ASP A 109 29.90 -2.99 1.44
N CYS A 110 28.82 -3.11 0.67
CA CYS A 110 28.11 -1.99 0.09
C CYS A 110 27.59 -1.05 1.18
N LEU A 111 26.97 -1.60 2.23
CA LEU A 111 26.51 -0.84 3.40
C LEU A 111 27.65 -0.06 4.06
N LYS A 112 28.82 -0.68 4.27
CA LYS A 112 30.00 -0.01 4.86
C LYS A 112 30.42 1.20 4.02
N ILE A 113 30.49 1.04 2.69
CA ILE A 113 30.86 2.13 1.79
C ILE A 113 29.87 3.28 1.89
N MET A 114 28.57 2.96 1.91
CA MET A 114 27.52 3.97 1.98
C MET A 114 27.52 4.70 3.33
N LEU A 115 27.70 3.98 4.45
CA LEU A 115 27.84 4.56 5.79
C LEU A 115 29.03 5.50 5.86
N GLN A 116 30.20 5.09 5.33
CA GLN A 116 31.39 5.93 5.30
C GLN A 116 31.15 7.22 4.50
N LYS A 117 30.45 7.12 3.35
CA LYS A 117 30.17 8.30 2.51
C LYS A 117 29.13 9.23 3.12
N SER A 118 28.12 8.69 3.82
CA SER A 118 27.09 9.48 4.50
C SER A 118 27.54 10.05 5.85
N GLY A 119 28.72 9.64 6.34
CA GLY A 119 29.23 10.06 7.67
C GLY A 119 28.45 9.45 8.82
N GLN A 120 27.63 8.44 8.57
CA GLN A 120 26.87 7.74 9.61
C GLN A 120 27.78 6.74 10.35
N GLN A 121 27.57 6.61 11.66
CA GLN A 121 28.31 5.69 12.52
C GLN A 121 27.31 4.79 13.23
N GLY A 122 27.72 3.55 13.52
CA GLY A 122 26.91 2.57 14.26
C GLY A 122 26.82 1.23 13.53
N GLU A 123 26.49 0.20 14.30
CA GLU A 123 26.40 -1.19 13.81
C GLU A 123 24.97 -1.60 13.43
N MET A 124 24.01 -0.72 13.65
CA MET A 124 22.57 -1.02 13.52
C MET A 124 21.97 -0.39 12.26
N TRP A 125 22.61 -0.61 11.12
CA TRP A 125 22.13 -0.12 9.84
C TRP A 125 21.90 -1.26 8.86
N HIS A 126 20.94 -1.10 7.96
CA HIS A 126 20.70 -2.02 6.87
C HIS A 126 20.28 -1.28 5.60
N LEU A 127 20.36 -1.98 4.47
CA LEU A 127 19.96 -1.45 3.17
C LEU A 127 18.55 -1.91 2.81
N ARG A 128 17.81 -1.00 2.18
CA ARG A 128 16.51 -1.28 1.53
C ARG A 128 16.55 -0.76 0.11
N LYS A 129 15.94 -1.47 -0.83
CA LYS A 129 15.78 -0.95 -2.17
C LYS A 129 14.55 -0.03 -2.21
N MET A 130 14.70 1.17 -2.79
CA MET A 130 13.56 2.05 -3.05
C MET A 130 12.73 1.47 -4.20
N ASP A 131 11.43 1.45 -4.04
CA ASP A 131 10.53 0.99 -5.08
C ASP A 131 10.19 2.11 -6.09
N TRP A 132 9.42 1.76 -7.13
CA TRP A 132 9.00 2.69 -8.18
C TRP A 132 8.03 3.79 -7.68
N CYS A 133 7.43 3.61 -6.49
CA CYS A 133 6.58 4.60 -5.82
C CYS A 133 7.37 5.57 -4.94
N TYR A 134 8.71 5.46 -4.91
CA TYR A 134 9.59 6.19 -3.99
C TYR A 134 9.35 5.83 -2.52
N GLU A 135 8.90 4.62 -2.25
CA GLU A 135 8.77 4.09 -0.90
C GLU A 135 9.90 3.11 -0.60
N ALA A 136 10.25 2.99 0.69
CA ALA A 136 11.24 2.02 1.13
C ALA A 136 10.71 0.59 0.88
N GLY A 137 11.36 -0.15 0.00
CA GLY A 137 11.06 -1.54 -0.31
C GLY A 137 11.44 -2.51 0.81
N GLU A 138 11.51 -3.81 0.50
CA GLU A 138 11.94 -4.82 1.46
C GLU A 138 13.42 -4.64 1.84
N PRO A 139 13.79 -4.93 3.10
CA PRO A 139 15.20 -4.91 3.51
C PRO A 139 16.01 -5.98 2.78
N LEU A 140 17.26 -5.66 2.46
CA LEU A 140 18.22 -6.63 1.90
C LEU A 140 18.79 -7.47 3.05
N CYS A 141 18.12 -8.55 3.39
CA CYS A 141 18.44 -9.38 4.57
C CYS A 141 19.64 -10.31 4.37
N GLU A 142 19.96 -10.64 3.12
CA GLU A 142 21.05 -11.53 2.76
C GLU A 142 22.35 -10.72 2.68
N GLU A 143 22.97 -10.42 3.84
CA GLU A 143 24.14 -9.54 3.93
C GLU A 143 25.35 -10.03 3.13
N ASP A 144 25.50 -11.34 2.99
CA ASP A 144 26.61 -11.96 2.26
C ASP A 144 26.31 -12.16 0.76
N ALA A 145 25.05 -11.97 0.33
CA ALA A 145 24.69 -12.01 -1.07
C ALA A 145 25.28 -10.83 -1.84
N THR A 146 25.62 -11.07 -3.08
CA THR A 146 26.12 -10.01 -3.99
C THR A 146 24.98 -9.13 -4.51
N LEU A 147 25.30 -7.89 -4.87
CA LEU A 147 24.34 -6.99 -5.48
C LEU A 147 23.74 -7.57 -6.76
N LYS A 148 24.54 -8.34 -7.51
CA LYS A 148 24.12 -9.04 -8.74
C LYS A 148 23.06 -10.13 -8.46
N GLU A 149 23.29 -10.97 -7.44
CA GLU A 149 22.34 -12.01 -7.01
C GLU A 149 20.99 -11.41 -6.58
N LEU A 150 21.02 -10.25 -5.95
CA LEU A 150 19.82 -9.53 -5.55
C LEU A 150 19.20 -8.67 -6.65
N MET A 151 19.70 -8.82 -7.89
CA MET A 151 19.21 -8.07 -9.07
C MET A 151 19.22 -6.56 -8.89
N ILE A 152 20.19 -6.04 -8.15
CA ILE A 152 20.43 -4.59 -8.06
C ILE A 152 21.07 -4.13 -9.37
N ARG A 153 20.57 -3.04 -9.93
CA ARG A 153 20.98 -2.50 -11.24
C ARG A 153 21.48 -1.07 -11.12
N SER A 154 22.28 -0.67 -12.08
CA SER A 154 22.66 0.75 -12.20
C SER A 154 21.41 1.64 -12.27
N GLY A 155 21.37 2.67 -11.45
CA GLY A 155 20.24 3.58 -11.30
C GLY A 155 19.29 3.25 -10.16
N ASP A 156 19.43 2.09 -9.55
CA ASP A 156 18.64 1.80 -8.35
C ASP A 156 19.04 2.75 -7.22
N THR A 157 18.06 3.11 -6.41
CA THR A 157 18.27 3.87 -5.17
C THR A 157 18.20 2.92 -3.98
N LEU A 158 19.21 2.92 -3.14
CA LEU A 158 19.25 2.18 -1.89
C LEU A 158 19.06 3.15 -0.72
N LEU A 159 18.26 2.73 0.25
CA LEU A 159 18.01 3.51 1.46
C LEU A 159 18.80 2.93 2.62
N LEU A 160 19.53 3.80 3.31
CA LEU A 160 20.16 3.51 4.60
C LEU A 160 19.10 3.65 5.69
N THR A 161 18.73 2.53 6.31
CA THR A 161 17.72 2.47 7.36
C THR A 161 18.40 2.10 8.68
N GLU A 162 18.14 2.88 9.73
CA GLU A 162 18.59 2.55 11.07
C GLU A 162 17.72 1.46 11.67
N GLY A 163 18.36 0.48 12.33
CA GLY A 163 17.70 -0.63 13.03
C GLY A 163 18.30 -1.97 12.66
N LYS A 164 18.18 -2.92 13.60
CA LYS A 164 18.64 -4.29 13.42
C LYS A 164 17.66 -5.05 12.53
N LEU A 165 18.17 -5.77 11.55
CA LEU A 165 17.37 -6.72 10.79
C LEU A 165 17.03 -7.95 11.64
N PRO A 166 15.80 -8.48 11.50
CA PRO A 166 15.49 -9.78 12.06
C PRO A 166 16.37 -10.85 11.41
N PRO A 167 16.74 -11.91 12.14
CA PRO A 167 17.47 -13.05 11.58
C PRO A 167 16.72 -13.63 10.36
N SER A 168 17.47 -14.33 9.50
CA SER A 168 16.85 -15.05 8.37
C SER A 168 15.77 -16.00 8.89
N GLY A 169 14.60 -16.02 8.22
CA GLY A 169 13.45 -16.82 8.64
C GLY A 169 12.68 -16.26 9.85
N HIS A 170 12.97 -15.03 10.27
CA HIS A 170 12.20 -14.32 11.30
C HIS A 170 11.43 -13.15 10.70
N LEU A 171 10.26 -12.92 11.27
CA LEU A 171 9.40 -11.78 10.97
C LEU A 171 9.46 -10.79 12.13
N LYS A 172 9.59 -9.52 11.84
CA LYS A 172 9.37 -8.45 12.80
C LYS A 172 8.09 -7.72 12.43
N MET A 173 7.11 -7.77 13.31
CA MET A 173 5.76 -7.29 13.02
C MET A 173 5.26 -6.38 14.13
N PRO A 174 4.73 -5.17 13.81
CA PRO A 174 4.02 -4.35 14.75
C PRO A 174 2.71 -5.00 15.17
N ILE A 175 2.46 -5.04 16.47
CA ILE A 175 1.26 -5.60 17.08
C ILE A 175 0.41 -4.47 17.63
N TRP A 176 -0.85 -4.49 17.25
CA TRP A 176 -1.85 -3.53 17.68
C TRP A 176 -2.91 -4.21 18.53
N TRP A 177 -3.50 -3.47 19.43
CA TRP A 177 -4.69 -3.88 20.16
C TRP A 177 -5.91 -3.26 19.51
N TYR A 178 -6.82 -4.08 19.06
CA TYR A 178 -8.06 -3.63 18.44
C TYR A 178 -9.18 -3.58 19.49
N GLN A 179 -9.73 -2.41 19.68
CA GLN A 179 -10.93 -2.21 20.46
C GLN A 179 -12.09 -1.91 19.50
N PRO A 180 -12.99 -2.87 19.26
CA PRO A 180 -14.21 -2.57 18.55
C PRO A 180 -14.97 -1.51 19.34
N ALA A 181 -15.55 -0.54 18.63
CA ALA A 181 -16.34 0.51 19.24
C ALA A 181 -17.45 -0.10 20.10
N ARG A 182 -17.24 -0.15 21.40
CA ARG A 182 -18.28 -0.50 22.35
C ARG A 182 -18.98 0.79 22.71
N LEU A 183 -20.30 0.86 22.52
CA LEU A 183 -21.09 1.89 23.14
C LEU A 183 -20.89 1.77 24.64
N SER A 184 -20.14 2.69 25.22
CA SER A 184 -20.01 2.82 26.66
C SER A 184 -21.41 3.16 27.20
N GLY A 185 -22.05 2.21 27.81
CA GLY A 185 -23.31 2.39 28.50
C GLY A 185 -24.55 2.25 27.61
N HIS A 186 -24.98 1.05 27.34
CA HIS A 186 -26.39 0.67 27.32
C HIS A 186 -26.55 -0.79 26.90
N ARG A 187 -26.41 -1.65 27.89
CA ARG A 187 -27.05 -2.98 27.85
C ARG A 187 -28.57 -2.83 27.73
N GLU A 188 -29.11 -1.69 28.19
CA GLU A 188 -30.52 -1.33 28.10
C GLU A 188 -31.01 -0.99 26.67
N GLY A 189 -30.13 -0.58 25.76
CA GLY A 189 -30.51 -0.27 24.37
C GLY A 189 -30.87 -1.51 23.55
N TRP A 190 -30.22 -2.65 23.81
CA TRP A 190 -30.50 -3.90 23.11
C TRP A 190 -31.81 -4.53 23.55
N ASP A 191 -32.11 -4.47 24.86
CA ASP A 191 -33.40 -4.97 25.38
C ASP A 191 -34.55 -4.10 24.90
N ARG A 192 -34.34 -2.79 24.75
CA ARG A 192 -35.33 -1.87 24.15
C ARG A 192 -35.54 -2.09 22.66
N LEU A 193 -34.47 -2.35 21.88
CA LEU A 193 -34.59 -2.70 20.46
C LEU A 193 -35.28 -4.05 20.27
N ASN A 194 -34.92 -5.06 21.04
CA ASN A 194 -35.59 -6.34 20.99
C ASN A 194 -37.04 -6.28 21.49
N CYS A 195 -37.32 -5.49 22.51
CA CYS A 195 -38.71 -5.24 22.95
C CYS A 195 -39.51 -4.43 21.94
N ALA A 196 -38.91 -3.44 21.28
CA ALA A 196 -39.56 -2.66 20.23
C ALA A 196 -39.84 -3.50 18.96
N PHE A 197 -38.97 -4.48 18.66
CA PHE A 197 -39.19 -5.42 17.56
C PHE A 197 -40.26 -6.48 17.87
N SER A 198 -40.47 -6.82 19.15
CA SER A 198 -41.45 -7.82 19.55
C SER A 198 -42.84 -7.25 19.88
N GLN A 199 -42.95 -5.96 20.17
CA GLN A 199 -44.21 -5.30 20.56
C GLN A 199 -44.42 -4.01 19.75
N GLY A 200 -44.82 -4.09 18.54
CA GLY A 200 -45.14 -3.03 17.54
C GLY A 200 -45.77 -1.69 17.98
N SER A 201 -45.43 -1.12 19.15
CA SER A 201 -46.21 0.01 19.70
C SER A 201 -45.50 1.12 20.45
N ILE A 202 -44.19 1.39 20.24
CA ILE A 202 -43.54 2.50 20.97
C ILE A 202 -42.64 3.37 20.06
N TRP A 203 -43.25 4.07 19.08
CA TRP A 203 -42.53 5.09 18.29
C TRP A 203 -43.25 6.46 18.28
N ARG A 204 -44.15 6.75 19.22
CA ARG A 204 -44.89 8.02 19.18
C ARG A 204 -44.33 9.14 20.05
N ASP A 205 -43.39 8.86 20.96
CA ASP A 205 -42.84 9.88 21.85
C ASP A 205 -41.31 9.83 21.91
N ALA A 206 -40.64 10.21 20.83
CA ALA A 206 -39.24 10.56 20.86
C ALA A 206 -39.13 12.10 21.02
N PRO A 207 -38.38 12.63 22.02
CA PRO A 207 -38.19 14.06 22.17
C PRO A 207 -37.32 14.57 21.03
N THR A 208 -37.92 15.39 20.17
CA THR A 208 -37.27 16.25 19.20
C THR A 208 -36.48 17.34 19.92
N GLN A 209 -35.22 17.12 20.25
CA GLN A 209 -34.28 18.20 20.48
C GLN A 209 -32.88 17.76 20.11
N GLY A 210 -32.27 18.53 19.20
CA GLY A 210 -30.94 18.32 18.63
C GLY A 210 -29.81 18.42 19.65
N ALA A 211 -29.44 17.30 20.19
CA ALA A 211 -28.10 17.11 20.69
C ALA A 211 -27.24 16.51 19.55
N PRO A 212 -26.01 16.93 19.32
CA PRO A 212 -25.12 16.26 18.41
C PRO A 212 -25.03 14.81 18.88
N GLY A 213 -25.46 13.88 18.01
CA GLY A 213 -25.37 12.45 18.30
C GLY A 213 -23.94 12.08 18.65
N PRO A 214 -23.71 11.09 19.54
CA PRO A 214 -22.37 10.68 19.90
C PRO A 214 -21.62 10.33 18.61
N GLU A 215 -20.48 10.96 18.41
CA GLU A 215 -19.58 10.63 17.30
C GLU A 215 -19.37 9.12 17.32
N PRO A 216 -19.56 8.43 16.18
CA PRO A 216 -19.31 7.00 16.13
C PRO A 216 -17.85 6.78 16.51
N ALA A 217 -17.64 6.06 17.62
CA ALA A 217 -16.32 5.78 18.14
C ALA A 217 -15.42 5.25 17.02
N GLU A 218 -14.36 5.97 16.71
CA GLU A 218 -13.40 5.55 15.72
C GLU A 218 -12.80 4.21 16.14
N VAL A 219 -12.59 3.34 15.16
CA VAL A 219 -11.85 2.09 15.35
C VAL A 219 -10.52 2.44 16.01
N SER A 220 -10.36 2.09 17.27
CA SER A 220 -9.15 2.39 18.01
C SER A 220 -8.18 1.23 17.89
N LEU A 221 -7.04 1.49 17.24
CA LEU A 221 -5.87 0.62 17.25
C LEU A 221 -4.84 1.21 18.21
N LEU A 222 -4.56 0.52 19.30
CA LEU A 222 -3.52 0.88 20.25
C LEU A 222 -2.26 0.07 19.94
N TYR A 223 -1.14 0.74 19.68
CA TYR A 223 0.13 0.08 19.45
C TYR A 223 0.65 -0.58 20.74
N LEU A 224 0.95 -1.88 20.67
CA LEU A 224 1.49 -2.65 21.80
C LEU A 224 3.02 -2.79 21.74
N GLY A 225 3.60 -2.83 20.57
CA GLY A 225 5.02 -3.04 20.35
C GLY A 225 5.29 -3.91 19.13
N ASP A 226 6.55 -4.18 18.87
CA ASP A 226 6.98 -5.11 17.81
C ASP A 226 7.25 -6.49 18.39
N VAL A 227 6.83 -7.52 17.68
CA VAL A 227 7.18 -8.92 17.95
C VAL A 227 8.13 -9.40 16.86
N GLU A 228 9.28 -9.95 17.28
CA GLU A 228 10.22 -10.65 16.41
C GLU A 228 10.09 -12.15 16.65
N ILE A 229 9.62 -12.88 15.63
CA ILE A 229 9.25 -14.30 15.73
C ILE A 229 9.67 -15.07 14.49
N SER A 230 10.02 -16.36 14.65
CA SER A 230 10.31 -17.25 13.52
C SER A 230 9.09 -17.44 12.63
N GLU A 231 9.29 -17.50 11.30
CA GLU A 231 8.25 -17.85 10.33
C GLU A 231 7.69 -19.27 10.56
N GLU A 232 8.49 -20.15 11.18
CA GLU A 232 8.07 -21.52 11.54
C GLU A 232 7.19 -21.55 12.81
N ALA A 233 7.16 -20.47 13.58
CA ALA A 233 6.35 -20.40 14.78
C ALA A 233 4.84 -20.44 14.43
N THR A 234 4.06 -20.91 15.39
CA THR A 234 2.62 -21.02 15.27
C THR A 234 1.90 -19.72 15.67
N LEU A 235 0.62 -19.63 15.30
CA LEU A 235 -0.21 -18.49 15.69
C LEU A 235 -0.39 -18.40 17.24
N VAL A 236 -0.36 -19.54 17.96
CA VAL A 236 -0.40 -19.55 19.44
C VAL A 236 0.85 -18.91 20.03
N GLU A 237 2.02 -19.25 19.49
CA GLU A 237 3.29 -18.68 19.96
C GLU A 237 3.34 -17.18 19.70
N LEU A 238 2.84 -16.72 18.53
CA LEU A 238 2.69 -15.30 18.25
C LEU A 238 1.81 -14.60 19.29
N LYS A 239 0.63 -15.17 19.61
CA LYS A 239 -0.27 -14.62 20.63
C LYS A 239 0.42 -14.53 21.97
N SER A 240 1.18 -15.57 22.36
CA SER A 240 1.90 -15.63 23.63
C SER A 240 3.00 -14.58 23.70
N GLN A 241 3.78 -14.41 22.63
CA GLN A 241 4.82 -13.38 22.56
C GLN A 241 4.23 -11.97 22.56
N ALA A 242 3.13 -11.76 21.83
CA ALA A 242 2.45 -10.47 21.82
C ALA A 242 1.92 -10.08 23.22
N MET A 243 1.43 -11.04 23.99
CA MET A 243 0.99 -10.82 25.38
C MET A 243 2.15 -10.63 26.37
N ALA A 244 3.36 -11.05 26.01
CA ALA A 244 4.57 -10.78 26.79
C ALA A 244 5.13 -9.35 26.60
N LEU A 245 4.60 -8.58 25.64
CA LEU A 245 5.01 -7.19 25.44
C LEU A 245 4.69 -6.33 26.67
N PRO A 246 5.57 -5.39 27.04
CA PRO A 246 5.36 -4.54 28.23
C PRO A 246 4.03 -3.77 28.20
N SER A 247 3.60 -3.31 27.03
CA SER A 247 2.33 -2.59 26.87
C SER A 247 1.12 -3.50 27.04
N ALA A 248 1.26 -4.78 26.73
CA ALA A 248 0.18 -5.76 26.83
C ALA A 248 -0.09 -6.17 28.29
N SER A 249 0.87 -6.01 29.21
CA SER A 249 0.70 -6.34 30.65
C SER A 249 -0.43 -5.58 31.33
N LYS A 250 -0.83 -4.43 30.75
CA LYS A 250 -1.97 -3.62 31.23
C LYS A 250 -3.33 -4.16 30.78
N LEU A 251 -3.33 -5.12 29.85
CA LEU A 251 -4.55 -5.71 29.31
C LEU A 251 -4.96 -6.91 30.18
N ALA A 252 -6.19 -6.90 30.66
CA ALA A 252 -6.73 -7.98 31.49
C ALA A 252 -7.15 -9.18 30.61
N VAL A 253 -6.16 -9.85 29.97
CA VAL A 253 -6.42 -11.04 29.14
C VAL A 253 -6.19 -12.29 29.99
N GLN A 254 -7.23 -13.11 30.17
CA GLN A 254 -7.18 -14.32 30.97
C GLN A 254 -6.52 -15.50 30.24
N SER A 255 -6.69 -15.57 28.91
CA SER A 255 -6.17 -16.65 28.08
C SER A 255 -5.91 -16.17 26.66
N THR A 256 -4.83 -16.65 26.04
CA THR A 256 -4.53 -16.42 24.62
C THR A 256 -5.58 -17.07 23.69
N ALA A 257 -6.34 -18.05 24.19
CA ALA A 257 -7.46 -18.66 23.44
C ALA A 257 -8.60 -17.67 23.18
N LEU A 258 -8.73 -16.65 24.03
CA LEU A 258 -9.71 -15.56 23.85
C LEU A 258 -9.24 -14.48 22.87
N LEU A 259 -8.07 -14.63 22.27
CA LEU A 259 -7.54 -13.66 21.33
C LEU A 259 -7.79 -14.08 19.89
N ARG A 260 -8.36 -13.17 19.14
CA ARG A 260 -8.48 -13.25 17.68
C ARG A 260 -7.41 -12.38 17.04
N VAL A 261 -6.79 -12.86 15.96
CA VAL A 261 -5.71 -12.15 15.26
C VAL A 261 -6.16 -11.75 13.87
N TRP A 262 -5.98 -10.49 13.53
CA TRP A 262 -6.25 -9.94 12.21
C TRP A 262 -4.99 -9.33 11.60
N THR A 263 -4.88 -9.36 10.28
CA THR A 263 -3.97 -8.44 9.58
C THR A 263 -4.57 -7.04 9.57
N VAL A 264 -3.71 -6.03 9.60
CA VAL A 264 -4.12 -4.63 9.53
C VAL A 264 -3.84 -4.11 8.12
N GLU A 265 -4.83 -3.48 7.50
CA GLU A 265 -4.72 -2.78 6.22
C GLU A 265 -5.44 -1.44 6.34
N SER A 266 -4.78 -0.36 5.93
CA SER A 266 -5.34 0.99 6.01
C SER A 266 -5.88 1.35 7.41
N LYS A 267 -5.14 0.96 8.46
CA LYS A 267 -5.51 1.14 9.88
C LYS A 267 -6.82 0.45 10.29
N ARG A 268 -7.15 -0.66 9.65
CA ARG A 268 -8.35 -1.46 9.97
C ARG A 268 -8.03 -2.95 9.95
N PRO A 269 -8.70 -3.76 10.81
CA PRO A 269 -8.63 -5.21 10.69
C PRO A 269 -9.13 -5.66 9.32
N SER A 270 -8.34 -6.47 8.61
CA SER A 270 -8.66 -6.91 7.25
C SER A 270 -8.89 -8.42 7.18
N ARG A 271 -7.84 -9.23 7.30
CA ARG A 271 -7.92 -10.67 7.16
C ARG A 271 -7.77 -11.37 8.50
N LEU A 272 -8.71 -12.27 8.82
CA LEU A 272 -8.64 -13.12 10.01
C LEU A 272 -7.59 -14.23 9.83
N LEU A 273 -6.69 -14.38 10.81
CA LEU A 273 -5.78 -15.50 10.91
C LEU A 273 -6.43 -16.57 11.78
N ARG A 274 -6.82 -17.67 11.14
CA ARG A 274 -7.47 -18.83 11.77
C ARG A 274 -6.43 -19.89 12.11
N THR A 275 -6.83 -20.83 12.95
CA THR A 275 -6.06 -22.05 13.20
C THR A 275 -4.79 -21.80 14.02
N ASN A 276 -4.95 -21.92 15.31
CA ASN A 276 -3.91 -21.59 16.29
C ASN A 276 -2.57 -22.34 16.11
N TRP A 277 -2.59 -23.57 15.60
CA TRP A 277 -1.39 -24.40 15.38
C TRP A 277 -0.76 -24.22 13.99
N ARG A 278 -1.32 -23.37 13.14
CA ARG A 278 -0.79 -23.12 11.81
C ARG A 278 0.44 -22.24 11.89
N GLN A 279 1.49 -22.60 11.11
CA GLN A 279 2.73 -21.83 11.06
C GLN A 279 2.54 -20.48 10.34
N LEU A 280 3.29 -19.47 10.79
CA LEU A 280 3.16 -18.10 10.26
C LEU A 280 3.51 -18.02 8.78
N LYS A 281 4.50 -18.78 8.31
CA LYS A 281 4.86 -18.86 6.86
C LYS A 281 3.70 -19.25 5.96
N GLU A 282 2.80 -20.09 6.45
CA GLU A 282 1.65 -20.56 5.66
C GLU A 282 0.59 -19.47 5.45
N TYR A 283 0.57 -18.45 6.29
CA TYR A 283 -0.29 -17.29 6.10
C TYR A 283 0.21 -16.32 5.03
N ARG A 284 1.45 -16.52 4.55
CA ARG A 284 2.11 -15.66 3.57
C ARG A 284 2.03 -14.20 4.00
N LEU A 285 2.41 -13.95 5.25
CA LEU A 285 2.52 -12.61 5.79
C LEU A 285 3.71 -11.94 5.12
N GLY A 286 3.49 -10.76 4.52
CA GLY A 286 4.60 -9.94 4.03
C GLY A 286 5.45 -9.44 5.20
N ARG A 287 6.70 -9.09 4.94
CA ARG A 287 7.62 -8.56 5.98
C ARG A 287 7.14 -7.25 6.63
N ARG A 288 6.22 -6.55 5.97
CA ARG A 288 5.55 -5.34 6.48
C ARG A 288 4.16 -5.63 7.03
N ALA A 289 3.81 -6.89 7.27
CA ALA A 289 2.52 -7.22 7.80
C ALA A 289 2.36 -6.64 9.21
N GLU A 290 1.28 -5.91 9.41
CA GLU A 290 0.86 -5.45 10.71
C GLU A 290 -0.27 -6.34 11.21
N LEU A 291 -0.25 -6.65 12.48
CA LEU A 291 -1.27 -7.50 13.10
C LEU A 291 -1.99 -6.78 14.22
N CYS A 292 -3.27 -7.10 14.42
CA CYS A 292 -3.98 -6.66 15.61
C CYS A 292 -4.67 -7.81 16.32
N LEU A 293 -4.70 -7.67 17.65
CA LEU A 293 -5.35 -8.60 18.58
C LEU A 293 -6.70 -8.04 19.00
N GLU A 294 -7.73 -8.87 18.97
CA GLU A 294 -9.08 -8.58 19.45
C GLU A 294 -9.41 -9.52 20.59
N LEU A 295 -9.90 -8.97 21.72
CA LEU A 295 -10.34 -9.79 22.85
C LEU A 295 -11.78 -10.24 22.66
N LEU A 296 -11.98 -11.53 22.72
CA LEU A 296 -13.28 -12.18 22.68
C LEU A 296 -13.84 -12.41 24.10
N GLN A 297 -15.16 -12.47 24.20
CA GLN A 297 -15.82 -12.80 25.48
C GLN A 297 -15.80 -14.31 25.77
N LYS A 298 -15.70 -15.13 24.74
CA LYS A 298 -15.62 -16.60 24.81
C LYS A 298 -14.68 -17.12 23.73
N GLU A 299 -14.16 -18.30 23.94
CA GLU A 299 -13.36 -18.98 22.92
C GLU A 299 -14.18 -19.18 21.64
N GLU A 300 -13.52 -18.99 20.52
CA GLU A 300 -14.11 -19.11 19.20
C GLU A 300 -13.65 -20.41 18.55
N ASP A 301 -14.62 -21.24 18.17
CA ASP A 301 -14.40 -22.42 17.37
C ASP A 301 -15.03 -22.21 15.98
N LEU A 302 -14.17 -21.81 15.02
CA LEU A 302 -14.58 -21.62 13.63
C LEU A 302 -14.19 -22.85 12.82
N GLY A 303 -15.18 -23.57 12.36
CA GLY A 303 -14.97 -24.68 11.44
C GLY A 303 -14.43 -24.24 10.07
N PRO A 304 -13.90 -25.16 9.26
CA PRO A 304 -13.27 -24.84 7.97
C PRO A 304 -14.24 -24.27 6.92
N ARG A 305 -15.55 -24.47 7.14
CA ARG A 305 -16.62 -23.94 6.28
C ARG A 305 -17.39 -22.78 6.87
N ASP A 306 -17.00 -22.31 8.04
CA ASP A 306 -17.60 -21.16 8.66
C ASP A 306 -17.00 -19.87 8.10
N VAL A 307 -17.84 -18.87 7.91
CA VAL A 307 -17.43 -17.51 7.56
C VAL A 307 -17.85 -16.58 8.68
N LEU A 308 -16.89 -15.85 9.22
CA LEU A 308 -17.14 -14.85 10.24
C LEU A 308 -17.48 -13.52 9.55
N LEU A 309 -18.72 -13.08 9.69
CA LEU A 309 -19.18 -11.81 9.15
C LEU A 309 -19.46 -10.83 10.30
N ARG A 310 -19.30 -9.54 10.02
CA ARG A 310 -19.73 -8.44 10.89
C ARG A 310 -21.07 -7.93 10.41
N THR A 311 -22.11 -8.08 11.20
CA THR A 311 -23.45 -7.67 10.82
C THR A 311 -23.88 -6.43 11.58
N GLN A 312 -24.55 -5.51 10.88
CA GLN A 312 -25.07 -4.26 11.42
C GLN A 312 -26.52 -4.10 11.00
N LEU A 313 -27.39 -3.84 11.96
CA LEU A 313 -28.80 -3.60 11.69
C LEU A 313 -29.03 -2.12 11.43
N ARG A 314 -29.69 -1.77 10.31
CA ARG A 314 -30.05 -0.40 10.01
C ARG A 314 -31.09 0.11 10.99
N ILE A 315 -30.89 1.32 11.49
CA ILE A 315 -31.82 1.98 12.42
C ILE A 315 -32.96 2.55 11.59
N PRO A 316 -34.21 2.15 11.83
CA PRO A 316 -35.36 2.65 11.08
C PRO A 316 -35.49 4.17 11.14
N GLY A 317 -35.74 4.81 10.00
CA GLY A 317 -35.85 6.27 9.91
C GLY A 317 -34.55 7.04 9.98
N GLU A 318 -33.42 6.37 10.24
CA GLU A 318 -32.10 6.99 10.29
C GLU A 318 -31.19 6.44 9.18
N ARG A 319 -30.25 7.26 8.71
CA ARG A 319 -29.19 6.84 7.81
C ARG A 319 -27.96 6.35 8.60
N ALA A 320 -28.22 5.46 9.57
CA ALA A 320 -27.24 4.92 10.49
C ALA A 320 -27.45 3.42 10.74
N TYR A 321 -26.43 2.78 11.29
CA TYR A 321 -26.44 1.37 11.65
C TYR A 321 -26.16 1.18 13.14
N SER A 322 -26.66 0.06 13.68
CA SER A 322 -26.27 -0.42 15.00
C SER A 322 -24.78 -0.74 15.07
N VAL A 323 -24.28 -0.98 16.28
CA VAL A 323 -22.94 -1.53 16.48
C VAL A 323 -22.84 -2.87 15.75
N ALA A 324 -21.67 -3.11 15.13
CA ALA A 324 -21.40 -4.37 14.45
C ALA A 324 -21.36 -5.53 15.45
N THR A 325 -22.04 -6.62 15.09
CA THR A 325 -22.03 -7.87 15.82
C THR A 325 -21.48 -8.98 14.94
N ASP A 326 -20.77 -9.94 15.56
CA ASP A 326 -20.22 -11.07 14.85
C ASP A 326 -21.34 -12.10 14.52
N LEU A 327 -21.32 -12.55 13.27
CA LEU A 327 -22.19 -13.60 12.77
C LEU A 327 -21.33 -14.72 12.18
N VAL A 328 -21.41 -15.91 12.75
CA VAL A 328 -20.84 -17.11 12.14
C VAL A 328 -21.86 -17.70 11.17
N TRP A 329 -21.48 -17.76 9.90
CA TRP A 329 -22.30 -18.33 8.84
C TRP A 329 -21.70 -19.64 8.35
N ASP A 330 -22.40 -20.75 8.61
CA ASP A 330 -22.05 -22.06 8.09
C ASP A 330 -22.39 -22.15 6.60
N THR A 331 -21.38 -22.36 5.78
CA THR A 331 -21.50 -22.44 4.32
C THR A 331 -21.67 -23.86 3.79
N THR A 332 -21.89 -24.85 4.66
CA THR A 332 -22.14 -26.26 4.26
C THR A 332 -23.36 -26.39 3.35
N ARG A 333 -24.38 -25.56 3.56
CA ARG A 333 -25.57 -25.47 2.70
C ARG A 333 -25.38 -24.64 1.43
N GLY A 334 -24.15 -24.21 1.15
CA GLY A 334 -23.75 -23.43 -0.03
C GLY A 334 -23.66 -21.93 0.23
N TRP A 335 -22.85 -21.30 -0.60
CA TRP A 335 -22.56 -19.85 -0.58
C TRP A 335 -23.65 -19.03 -1.29
N THR A 336 -24.88 -19.16 -0.90
CA THR A 336 -26.00 -18.50 -1.59
C THR A 336 -26.56 -17.33 -0.79
N ALA A 337 -27.14 -16.35 -1.49
CA ALA A 337 -27.85 -15.23 -0.86
C ALA A 337 -29.00 -15.72 0.04
N GLY A 338 -29.70 -16.78 -0.36
CA GLY A 338 -30.77 -17.38 0.43
C GLY A 338 -30.25 -17.99 1.74
N SER A 339 -29.13 -18.75 1.70
CA SER A 339 -28.52 -19.34 2.90
C SER A 339 -28.06 -18.26 3.89
N LEU A 340 -27.40 -17.21 3.41
CA LEU A 340 -26.97 -16.10 4.26
C LEU A 340 -28.17 -15.35 4.84
N ARG A 341 -29.20 -15.06 4.03
CA ARG A 341 -30.41 -14.37 4.50
C ARG A 341 -31.15 -15.20 5.55
N GLN A 342 -31.25 -16.51 5.36
CA GLN A 342 -31.83 -17.42 6.37
C GLN A 342 -31.05 -17.38 7.69
N ARG A 343 -29.72 -17.42 7.62
CA ARG A 343 -28.87 -17.32 8.81
C ARG A 343 -29.06 -16.01 9.57
N VAL A 344 -29.15 -14.91 8.84
CA VAL A 344 -29.46 -13.58 9.42
C VAL A 344 -30.85 -13.59 10.06
N ALA A 345 -31.84 -14.13 9.37
CA ALA A 345 -33.21 -14.27 9.88
C ALA A 345 -33.26 -15.03 11.21
N ASP A 346 -32.55 -16.17 11.27
CA ASP A 346 -32.51 -17.03 12.48
C ASP A 346 -31.86 -16.29 13.67
N VAL A 347 -30.74 -15.54 13.42
CA VAL A 347 -30.04 -14.85 14.50
C VAL A 347 -30.78 -13.62 14.99
N TYR A 348 -31.40 -12.87 14.09
CA TYR A 348 -32.14 -11.64 14.44
C TYR A 348 -33.65 -11.86 14.70
N SER A 349 -34.12 -13.12 14.60
CA SER A 349 -35.51 -13.46 14.76
C SER A 349 -36.45 -12.65 13.86
N LEU A 350 -36.06 -12.46 12.62
CA LEU A 350 -36.81 -11.69 11.62
C LEU A 350 -37.37 -12.60 10.52
N PRO A 351 -38.50 -12.26 9.89
CA PRO A 351 -39.01 -13.00 8.74
C PRO A 351 -38.07 -12.87 7.54
N VAL A 352 -37.70 -13.98 6.92
CA VAL A 352 -36.74 -14.01 5.79
C VAL A 352 -37.16 -13.12 4.61
N GLU A 353 -38.50 -13.07 4.36
CA GLU A 353 -39.10 -12.29 3.27
C GLU A 353 -39.02 -10.76 3.53
N LYS A 354 -38.80 -10.37 4.77
CA LYS A 354 -38.75 -8.97 5.22
C LYS A 354 -37.35 -8.49 5.51
N ILE A 355 -36.34 -9.24 5.09
CA ILE A 355 -34.92 -8.87 5.29
C ILE A 355 -34.29 -8.57 3.95
N GLU A 356 -33.64 -7.42 3.87
CA GLU A 356 -32.64 -7.13 2.85
C GLU A 356 -31.24 -7.07 3.46
N ILE A 357 -30.27 -7.56 2.72
CA ILE A 357 -28.86 -7.56 3.13
C ILE A 357 -27.99 -6.94 2.04
N ALA A 358 -26.94 -6.24 2.45
CA ALA A 358 -25.94 -5.67 1.56
C ALA A 358 -24.52 -5.86 2.11
N LYS A 359 -23.55 -6.09 1.23
CA LYS A 359 -22.14 -6.08 1.58
C LYS A 359 -21.61 -4.65 1.53
N TYR A 360 -20.83 -4.26 2.54
CA TYR A 360 -20.11 -2.98 2.58
C TYR A 360 -18.72 -3.08 1.94
N PHE A 361 -18.38 -2.11 1.13
CA PHE A 361 -17.05 -1.92 0.54
C PHE A 361 -16.41 -0.66 1.13
N PRO A 362 -15.56 -0.78 2.17
CA PRO A 362 -15.04 0.37 2.90
C PRO A 362 -14.13 1.27 2.06
N GLU A 363 -13.44 0.71 1.05
CA GLU A 363 -12.55 1.47 0.15
C GLU A 363 -13.32 2.42 -0.77
N LYS A 364 -14.59 2.09 -1.09
CA LYS A 364 -15.45 2.85 -1.98
C LYS A 364 -16.56 3.60 -1.25
N PHE A 365 -16.72 3.36 0.05
CA PHE A 365 -17.88 3.82 0.84
C PHE A 365 -19.20 3.39 0.22
N GLU A 366 -19.26 2.16 -0.29
CA GLU A 366 -20.41 1.66 -1.04
C GLU A 366 -20.99 0.39 -0.41
N TRP A 367 -22.32 0.30 -0.49
CA TRP A 367 -23.08 -0.88 -0.14
C TRP A 367 -23.57 -1.57 -1.40
N LEU A 368 -23.32 -2.86 -1.52
CA LEU A 368 -23.80 -3.66 -2.63
C LEU A 368 -24.88 -4.61 -2.14
N PRO A 369 -26.16 -4.39 -2.54
CA PRO A 369 -27.28 -5.26 -2.15
C PRO A 369 -27.05 -6.70 -2.62
N ILE A 370 -27.30 -7.65 -1.71
CA ILE A 370 -27.23 -9.09 -1.98
C ILE A 370 -28.65 -9.58 -2.29
N SER A 371 -29.07 -9.44 -3.53
CA SER A 371 -30.40 -9.82 -3.99
C SER A 371 -30.35 -11.02 -4.94
N SER A 372 -31.43 -11.82 -4.95
CA SER A 372 -31.62 -12.87 -5.93
C SER A 372 -31.75 -12.33 -7.37
N TRP A 373 -32.17 -11.08 -7.51
CA TRP A 373 -32.28 -10.39 -8.81
C TRP A 373 -30.91 -10.16 -9.47
N ASN A 374 -29.92 -9.73 -8.73
CA ASN A 374 -28.57 -9.55 -9.25
C ASN A 374 -27.95 -10.87 -9.72
N GLN A 375 -28.34 -11.99 -9.11
CA GLN A 375 -27.98 -13.33 -9.56
C GLN A 375 -28.63 -13.69 -10.90
N GLN A 376 -29.85 -13.23 -11.19
CA GLN A 376 -30.55 -13.49 -12.47
C GLN A 376 -29.93 -12.68 -13.62
N VAL A 377 -29.47 -11.47 -13.38
CA VAL A 377 -28.78 -10.65 -14.39
C VAL A 377 -27.42 -11.27 -14.77
N ALA A 378 -26.73 -11.86 -13.81
CA ALA A 378 -25.50 -12.61 -14.07
C ALA A 378 -25.71 -13.89 -14.88
N LYS A 379 -26.88 -14.55 -14.75
CA LYS A 379 -27.25 -15.76 -15.51
C LYS A 379 -27.36 -15.53 -17.02
N ARG A 380 -27.65 -14.31 -17.48
CA ARG A 380 -27.72 -13.98 -18.90
C ARG A 380 -26.37 -13.97 -19.61
N LYS A 381 -25.26 -13.89 -18.86
CA LYS A 381 -23.90 -14.04 -19.37
C LYS A 381 -23.37 -15.42 -18.99
N LYS A 382 -23.61 -16.41 -19.86
CA LYS A 382 -23.20 -17.82 -19.77
C LYS A 382 -21.81 -18.03 -19.13
N LYS A 383 -21.70 -18.09 -17.80
CA LYS A 383 -20.57 -18.70 -17.10
C LYS A 383 -21.09 -19.51 -15.90
N LYS A 384 -20.82 -20.79 -15.93
CA LYS A 384 -21.37 -21.88 -15.09
C LYS A 384 -21.04 -21.87 -13.61
N ASN A 385 -20.30 -20.84 -13.06
CA ASN A 385 -19.81 -20.80 -11.68
C ASN A 385 -20.00 -19.45 -10.96
N GLN A 386 -21.00 -18.63 -11.33
CA GLN A 386 -21.16 -17.27 -10.80
C GLN A 386 -22.27 -17.11 -9.74
N ASP A 387 -22.85 -18.18 -9.26
CA ASP A 387 -24.01 -18.13 -8.33
C ASP A 387 -23.60 -18.16 -6.84
N THR A 388 -22.32 -18.07 -6.51
CA THR A 388 -21.86 -18.13 -5.13
C THR A 388 -21.41 -16.76 -4.63
N LEU A 389 -21.75 -16.41 -3.38
CA LEU A 389 -21.28 -15.19 -2.73
C LEU A 389 -19.75 -15.16 -2.52
N GLN A 390 -19.08 -16.30 -2.70
CA GLN A 390 -17.61 -16.42 -2.72
C GLN A 390 -17.00 -15.79 -3.98
N GLY A 391 -17.76 -15.76 -5.07
CA GLY A 391 -17.33 -15.16 -6.35
C GLY A 391 -17.76 -13.70 -6.50
N GLY A 392 -17.40 -13.14 -7.66
CA GLY A 392 -17.80 -11.78 -8.03
C GLY A 392 -19.31 -11.62 -8.18
N PRO A 393 -19.90 -10.49 -7.83
CA PRO A 393 -19.20 -9.25 -7.39
C PRO A 393 -18.92 -9.15 -5.89
N TYR A 394 -19.37 -10.12 -5.09
CA TYR A 394 -19.38 -10.02 -3.63
C TYR A 394 -18.06 -10.42 -2.99
N TYR A 395 -17.42 -11.52 -3.42
CA TYR A 395 -16.17 -12.04 -2.83
C TYR A 395 -16.22 -12.04 -1.29
N LEU A 396 -17.28 -12.64 -0.70
CA LEU A 396 -17.44 -12.68 0.74
C LEU A 396 -16.31 -13.45 1.41
N LYS A 397 -15.75 -12.85 2.46
CA LYS A 397 -14.67 -13.40 3.27
C LYS A 397 -14.87 -13.03 4.74
N ASP A 398 -14.05 -13.62 5.61
CA ASP A 398 -14.02 -13.26 7.02
C ASP A 398 -13.78 -11.76 7.22
N GLY A 399 -14.50 -11.20 8.18
CA GLY A 399 -14.42 -9.79 8.54
C GLY A 399 -15.26 -8.85 7.69
N ASP A 400 -15.88 -9.34 6.60
CA ASP A 400 -16.75 -8.52 5.78
C ASP A 400 -17.97 -8.01 6.56
N THR A 401 -18.34 -6.77 6.30
CA THR A 401 -19.48 -6.13 6.93
C THR A 401 -20.75 -6.31 6.09
N ILE A 402 -21.80 -6.79 6.73
CA ILE A 402 -23.12 -6.97 6.15
C ILE A 402 -24.10 -6.03 6.84
N GLY A 403 -24.69 -5.14 6.08
CA GLY A 403 -25.81 -4.32 6.50
C GLY A 403 -27.11 -5.10 6.35
N ILE A 404 -27.97 -4.99 7.36
CA ILE A 404 -29.26 -5.66 7.41
C ILE A 404 -30.34 -4.60 7.51
N LYS A 405 -31.32 -4.65 6.64
CA LYS A 405 -32.55 -3.85 6.70
C LYS A 405 -33.73 -4.73 7.04
N ASN A 406 -34.60 -4.22 7.89
CA ASN A 406 -35.89 -4.82 8.16
C ASN A 406 -36.96 -4.03 7.43
N LEU A 407 -37.51 -4.62 6.37
CA LEU A 407 -38.54 -4.02 5.52
C LEU A 407 -39.90 -3.83 6.21
N LEU A 408 -40.06 -4.30 7.46
CA LEU A 408 -41.26 -4.00 8.25
C LEU A 408 -41.26 -2.54 8.74
N PHE A 409 -40.08 -1.94 8.87
CA PHE A 409 -39.90 -0.62 9.48
C PHE A 409 -39.12 0.37 8.65
N ASP A 410 -38.48 -0.08 7.56
CA ASP A 410 -37.64 0.75 6.70
C ASP A 410 -37.96 0.49 5.21
N ASP A 411 -38.72 1.39 4.60
CA ASP A 411 -39.08 1.33 3.19
C ASP A 411 -38.02 1.94 2.26
N ASN A 412 -36.89 2.39 2.82
CA ASN A 412 -35.87 3.10 2.06
C ASN A 412 -34.99 2.12 1.27
N ASP A 413 -34.88 2.28 -0.05
CA ASP A 413 -34.10 1.39 -0.92
C ASP A 413 -32.60 1.53 -0.75
N ASP A 414 -32.13 2.59 -0.07
CA ASP A 414 -30.71 2.91 0.07
C ASP A 414 -30.12 2.30 1.37
N PHE A 415 -28.93 1.72 1.25
CA PHE A 415 -28.10 1.24 2.34
C PHE A 415 -27.09 2.27 2.84
N SER A 416 -26.91 3.38 2.12
CA SER A 416 -25.86 4.36 2.43
C SER A 416 -26.14 5.12 3.73
N THR A 417 -25.05 5.50 4.40
CA THR A 417 -25.07 6.36 5.57
C THR A 417 -24.62 7.78 5.21
N ILE A 418 -24.87 8.75 6.10
CA ILE A 418 -24.32 10.10 5.95
C ILE A 418 -22.78 10.06 5.89
N ARG A 419 -22.17 9.17 6.66
CA ARG A 419 -20.72 8.98 6.68
C ARG A 419 -20.19 8.48 5.33
N ASP A 420 -20.93 7.59 4.65
CA ASP A 420 -20.55 7.10 3.32
C ASP A 420 -20.56 8.24 2.29
N ASP A 421 -21.54 9.13 2.38
CA ASP A 421 -21.61 10.29 1.49
C ASP A 421 -20.42 11.24 1.71
N ILE A 422 -20.09 11.54 2.97
CA ILE A 422 -18.91 12.34 3.34
C ILE A 422 -17.63 11.64 2.85
N GLY A 423 -17.52 10.34 3.03
CA GLY A 423 -16.38 9.55 2.58
C GLY A 423 -16.19 9.60 1.06
N LYS A 424 -17.27 9.43 0.31
CA LYS A 424 -17.27 9.56 -1.17
C LYS A 424 -16.88 10.97 -1.62
N GLU A 425 -17.39 12.00 -0.96
CA GLU A 425 -17.07 13.39 -1.26
C GLU A 425 -15.59 13.70 -1.02
N ASN A 426 -15.06 13.28 0.12
CA ASN A 426 -13.64 13.42 0.45
C ASN A 426 -12.75 12.67 -0.56
N GLN A 427 -13.12 11.48 -0.96
CA GLN A 427 -12.41 10.69 -1.97
C GLN A 427 -12.39 11.39 -3.33
N LYS A 428 -13.52 11.94 -3.76
CA LYS A 428 -13.61 12.73 -4.99
C LYS A 428 -12.73 13.98 -4.93
N ARG A 429 -12.73 14.69 -3.79
CA ARG A 429 -11.89 15.88 -3.59
C ARG A 429 -10.41 15.52 -3.70
N LEU A 430 -9.95 14.48 -3.00
CA LEU A 430 -8.57 14.01 -3.07
C LEU A 430 -8.16 13.58 -4.49
N ALA A 431 -9.07 12.92 -5.21
CA ALA A 431 -8.81 12.54 -6.60
C ALA A 431 -8.68 13.77 -7.54
N GLN A 432 -9.50 14.80 -7.30
CA GLN A 432 -9.41 16.08 -8.05
C GLN A 432 -8.12 16.83 -7.71
N GLU A 433 -7.71 16.87 -6.45
CA GLU A 433 -6.46 17.49 -6.02
C GLU A 433 -5.25 16.79 -6.63
N LYS A 434 -5.22 15.45 -6.62
CA LYS A 434 -4.18 14.67 -7.31
C LYS A 434 -4.17 14.92 -8.83
N LYS A 435 -5.34 15.09 -9.44
CA LYS A 435 -5.43 15.40 -10.86
C LYS A 435 -4.88 16.81 -11.14
N LYS A 436 -5.27 17.81 -10.34
CA LYS A 436 -4.75 19.19 -10.45
C LYS A 436 -3.24 19.24 -10.23
N SER A 437 -2.72 18.55 -9.22
CA SER A 437 -1.26 18.47 -8.98
C SER A 437 -0.52 17.89 -10.18
N ARG A 438 -1.05 16.82 -10.79
CA ARG A 438 -0.48 16.24 -12.03
C ARG A 438 -0.58 17.18 -13.22
N GLU A 439 -1.65 17.95 -13.34
CA GLU A 439 -1.82 18.95 -14.40
C GLU A 439 -0.87 20.14 -14.21
N VAL A 440 -0.70 20.62 -12.97
CA VAL A 440 0.28 21.67 -12.62
C VAL A 440 1.71 21.19 -12.91
N GLN A 441 2.06 19.96 -12.52
CA GLN A 441 3.36 19.38 -12.85
C GLN A 441 3.56 19.24 -14.37
N ARG A 442 2.52 18.87 -15.11
CA ARG A 442 2.56 18.83 -16.59
C ARG A 442 2.67 20.24 -17.20
N ALA A 443 1.94 21.22 -16.68
CA ALA A 443 2.01 22.60 -17.14
C ALA A 443 3.38 23.23 -16.84
N GLN A 444 3.92 23.03 -15.64
CA GLN A 444 5.28 23.49 -15.30
C GLN A 444 6.36 22.84 -16.17
N SER A 445 6.16 21.57 -16.57
CA SER A 445 7.02 20.91 -17.53
C SER A 445 6.86 21.40 -18.96
N SER A 446 5.70 21.99 -19.32
CA SER A 446 5.45 22.57 -20.66
C SER A 446 5.89 24.03 -20.78
N ASP A 447 5.82 24.83 -19.70
CA ASP A 447 6.20 26.23 -19.70
C ASP A 447 7.73 26.44 -19.73
N VAL A 448 8.50 25.46 -19.28
CA VAL A 448 9.96 25.44 -19.46
C VAL A 448 10.34 25.29 -20.95
N PHE A 449 9.43 24.76 -21.79
CA PHE A 449 9.65 24.60 -23.23
C PHE A 449 9.11 25.75 -24.08
N SER A 450 8.18 26.57 -23.59
CA SER A 450 7.53 27.62 -24.39
C SER A 450 8.28 28.96 -24.41
N ASN A 451 9.29 29.17 -23.57
CA ASN A 451 10.07 30.43 -23.53
C ASN A 451 11.34 30.43 -24.39
N ALA A 452 11.56 29.36 -25.15
CA ALA A 452 12.59 29.37 -26.19
C ALA A 452 11.93 29.58 -27.57
N GLY A 453 11.58 30.82 -27.87
CA GLY A 453 11.14 31.20 -29.21
C GLY A 453 12.23 30.83 -30.23
N MET A 454 12.05 29.75 -30.96
CA MET A 454 12.80 29.40 -32.14
C MET A 454 11.91 29.34 -33.37
N PRO A 455 12.35 29.96 -34.48
CA PRO A 455 11.58 29.94 -35.74
C PRO A 455 11.58 28.55 -36.32
N THR A 456 10.40 28.14 -36.76
CA THR A 456 10.15 26.90 -37.51
C THR A 456 11.04 26.81 -38.73
N ARG A 457 11.99 25.89 -38.73
CA ARG A 457 12.73 25.45 -39.93
C ARG A 457 12.22 24.06 -40.38
N PRO A 458 12.26 23.79 -41.70
CA PRO A 458 11.75 22.53 -42.22
C PRO A 458 12.64 21.35 -41.79
N ARG A 459 12.01 20.23 -41.48
CA ARG A 459 12.61 18.97 -41.04
C ARG A 459 13.65 18.44 -42.04
N GLY A 460 14.91 18.45 -41.67
CA GLY A 460 15.95 17.62 -42.27
C GLY A 460 16.20 16.36 -41.40
N PRO A 461 16.87 15.33 -41.93
CA PRO A 461 17.03 14.03 -41.26
C PRO A 461 18.14 13.96 -40.20
N GLU A 462 18.49 15.08 -39.58
CA GLU A 462 19.54 15.12 -38.56
C GLU A 462 18.98 15.13 -37.16
N ALA A 463 19.41 14.15 -36.35
CA ALA A 463 19.09 14.07 -34.93
C ALA A 463 20.03 15.00 -34.13
N SER A 464 19.50 15.90 -33.31
CA SER A 464 20.30 16.78 -32.46
C SER A 464 20.28 16.31 -31.01
N LEU A 465 21.44 16.22 -30.39
CA LEU A 465 21.64 15.94 -28.97
C LEU A 465 22.10 17.25 -28.29
N SER A 466 21.39 17.68 -27.24
CA SER A 466 21.82 18.83 -26.43
C SER A 466 22.70 18.37 -25.29
N ILE A 467 23.91 18.93 -25.19
CA ILE A 467 24.86 18.62 -24.12
C ILE A 467 24.96 19.80 -23.17
N HIS A 468 24.64 19.58 -21.90
CA HIS A 468 24.79 20.55 -20.83
C HIS A 468 26.06 20.25 -20.02
N VAL A 469 26.87 21.24 -19.75
CA VAL A 469 28.02 21.13 -18.85
C VAL A 469 27.58 21.62 -17.47
N ALA A 470 27.50 20.73 -16.49
CA ALA A 470 27.32 21.11 -15.10
C ALA A 470 28.57 21.90 -14.64
N SER A 471 28.36 22.97 -13.90
CA SER A 471 29.47 23.88 -13.50
C SER A 471 30.52 23.12 -12.71
N PHE A 472 31.74 23.17 -13.23
CA PHE A 472 32.94 22.76 -12.50
C PHE A 472 33.22 23.83 -11.43
N ARG A 473 32.84 23.60 -10.20
CA ARG A 473 33.34 24.31 -9.03
C ARG A 473 33.97 23.34 -8.06
#